data_5261dbf2551ac0f5610afd8a40c6ba64
#
_entry.id   5261dbf2551ac0f5610afd8a40c6ba64
#
_cell.length_a   1.000
_cell.length_b   1.000
_cell.length_c   1.000
_cell.angle_alpha   90.00
_cell.angle_beta   90.00
_cell.angle_gamma   90.00
#
_symmetry.space_group_name_H-M   'P 1'
#
loop_
_entity.id
_entity.type
_entity.pdbx_description
1 polymer ?
#
loop_
_entity_poly.entity_id
_entity_poly.type
_entity_poly.pdbx_seq_one_letter_code
_entity_poly.pdbx_strand_id
1 'polypeptide(L)'
;MDLFDYMREKTQEQESPLASRMRPQMLEEVVGQQHIIGKDKLLYRAIKADKLGSIIFYGPPGTGKTTLAKVIAHTTSAEFKQINATVAGKKDMEQVVNEAKELLGMYRKKTILFIDEIHRFNKGQQDYLLPFVEDGTITLIGATTENPYFEVNGALISRSSVFELKSLGKEDIRTLLKRAVYDENKGMGSFHAEIDEDALEFLADVSGGDARSALNAIELGVLTTERSEDGKIHITLDVASECIQKRVVRYDKGGDNHYDTISAFIKSMRGSDPDAAVYYLAKMLYAGEDIKFIARRIMICAAEDVGNADPMALTVAVSAAQAVERIGMPEAQIILSQAVLYVATAPKSNSAVNAIFAANENVRQYKTTVPSHLQDAHYKGSKNLGHGIEYKYAHDYPNHYVEQQYLPDEIKNARFYEPSDLGYEKQIKEHLQKLRKQ
;
A
#
# COMPACT_ATOMS: atom_id res chain seq x y z
N MET A 1 2.72 -18.52 -38.89
CA MET A 1 2.22 -19.23 -37.70
C MET A 1 1.92 -20.65 -38.16
N ASP A 2 2.70 -21.63 -37.73
CA ASP A 2 2.49 -23.04 -38.06
C ASP A 2 1.31 -23.59 -37.24
N LEU A 3 0.58 -24.58 -37.75
CA LEU A 3 -0.52 -25.25 -37.07
C LEU A 3 -0.11 -25.76 -35.68
N PHE A 4 1.13 -26.20 -35.53
CA PHE A 4 1.70 -26.61 -34.25
C PHE A 4 1.90 -25.45 -33.28
N ASP A 5 2.31 -24.29 -33.77
CA ASP A 5 2.41 -23.07 -32.96
C ASP A 5 1.04 -22.61 -32.44
N TYR A 6 0.03 -22.65 -33.34
CA TYR A 6 -1.36 -22.33 -32.96
C TYR A 6 -1.95 -23.32 -31.93
N MET A 7 -1.71 -24.63 -32.13
CA MET A 7 -2.14 -25.64 -31.18
C MET A 7 -1.44 -25.49 -29.82
N ARG A 8 -0.13 -25.18 -29.86
CA ARG A 8 0.67 -24.96 -28.65
C ARG A 8 0.22 -23.73 -27.87
N GLU A 9 -0.06 -22.62 -28.55
CA GLU A 9 -0.61 -21.41 -27.93
C GLU A 9 -1.99 -21.68 -27.31
N LYS A 10 -2.87 -22.38 -28.02
CA LYS A 10 -4.20 -22.72 -27.52
C LYS A 10 -4.16 -23.67 -26.31
N THR A 11 -3.26 -24.64 -26.30
CA THR A 11 -3.05 -25.53 -25.17
C THR A 11 -2.45 -24.76 -23.97
N GLN A 12 -1.46 -23.89 -24.22
CA GLN A 12 -0.87 -23.04 -23.19
C GLN A 12 -1.89 -22.04 -22.58
N GLU A 13 -2.82 -21.53 -23.38
CA GLU A 13 -3.89 -20.68 -22.85
C GLU A 13 -4.83 -21.46 -21.94
N GLN A 14 -5.19 -22.70 -22.29
CA GLN A 14 -6.08 -23.54 -21.47
C GLN A 14 -5.41 -24.08 -20.19
N GLU A 15 -4.11 -24.34 -20.23
CA GLU A 15 -3.33 -24.83 -19.09
C GLU A 15 -2.80 -23.68 -18.20
N SER A 16 -2.95 -22.42 -18.63
CA SER A 16 -2.50 -21.30 -17.82
C SER A 16 -3.35 -21.14 -16.54
N PRO A 17 -2.75 -20.67 -15.43
CA PRO A 17 -3.51 -20.46 -14.18
C PRO A 17 -4.77 -19.64 -14.39
N LEU A 18 -5.84 -19.97 -13.68
CA LEU A 18 -7.14 -19.31 -13.78
C LEU A 18 -7.04 -17.79 -13.62
N ALA A 19 -6.21 -17.31 -12.71
CA ALA A 19 -5.91 -15.89 -12.54
C ALA A 19 -5.31 -15.22 -13.80
N SER A 20 -4.71 -15.99 -14.70
CA SER A 20 -4.23 -15.51 -16.00
C SER A 20 -5.32 -15.54 -17.07
N ARG A 21 -6.09 -16.62 -17.13
CA ARG A 21 -7.20 -16.79 -18.09
C ARG A 21 -8.32 -15.77 -17.87
N MET A 22 -8.64 -15.48 -16.61
CA MET A 22 -9.68 -14.53 -16.20
C MET A 22 -9.29 -13.06 -16.38
N ARG A 23 -8.10 -12.77 -16.93
CA ARG A 23 -7.72 -11.37 -17.17
C ARG A 23 -8.64 -10.71 -18.19
N PRO A 24 -9.16 -9.51 -17.87
CA PRO A 24 -9.94 -8.71 -18.80
C PRO A 24 -9.12 -8.36 -20.06
N GLN A 25 -9.77 -8.32 -21.19
CA GLN A 25 -9.19 -7.87 -22.46
C GLN A 25 -9.62 -6.43 -22.80
N MET A 26 -10.76 -5.98 -22.29
CA MET A 26 -11.31 -4.64 -22.50
C MET A 26 -11.46 -3.90 -21.16
N LEU A 27 -11.47 -2.57 -21.22
CA LEU A 27 -11.64 -1.71 -20.04
C LEU A 27 -12.96 -1.97 -19.29
N GLU A 28 -13.99 -2.30 -20.02
CA GLU A 28 -15.33 -2.56 -19.52
C GLU A 28 -15.42 -3.88 -18.72
N GLU A 29 -14.48 -4.81 -18.93
CA GLU A 29 -14.39 -6.07 -18.20
C GLU A 29 -13.64 -5.92 -16.86
N VAL A 30 -12.88 -4.82 -16.68
CA VAL A 30 -12.10 -4.59 -15.48
C VAL A 30 -13.02 -4.38 -14.30
N VAL A 31 -12.85 -5.21 -13.29
CA VAL A 31 -13.59 -5.13 -12.03
C VAL A 31 -12.85 -4.24 -11.05
N GLY A 32 -13.57 -3.37 -10.35
CA GLY A 32 -13.02 -2.40 -9.42
C GLY A 32 -12.31 -1.22 -10.09
N GLN A 33 -11.49 -0.50 -9.33
CA GLN A 33 -10.67 0.63 -9.76
C GLN A 33 -11.45 1.80 -10.42
N GLN A 34 -12.75 1.94 -10.16
CA GLN A 34 -13.60 2.94 -10.78
C GLN A 34 -13.15 4.39 -10.53
N HIS A 35 -12.38 4.62 -9.46
CA HIS A 35 -11.82 5.93 -9.15
C HIS A 35 -10.76 6.41 -10.15
N ILE A 36 -10.17 5.50 -10.96
CA ILE A 36 -9.17 5.83 -11.99
C ILE A 36 -9.65 5.48 -13.41
N ILE A 37 -10.44 4.42 -13.58
CA ILE A 37 -10.91 3.96 -14.91
C ILE A 37 -12.40 4.23 -15.17
N GLY A 38 -13.12 4.90 -14.28
CA GLY A 38 -14.50 5.35 -14.54
C GLY A 38 -14.56 6.19 -15.81
N LYS A 39 -15.69 6.17 -16.53
CA LYS A 39 -15.86 6.83 -17.84
C LYS A 39 -15.55 8.34 -17.85
N ASP A 40 -15.72 8.99 -16.69
CA ASP A 40 -15.43 10.40 -16.42
C ASP A 40 -13.96 10.67 -16.05
N LYS A 41 -13.17 9.65 -15.80
CA LYS A 41 -11.80 9.78 -15.28
C LYS A 41 -10.78 10.05 -16.38
N LEU A 42 -9.69 10.72 -15.98
CA LEU A 42 -8.62 11.12 -16.88
C LEU A 42 -8.03 9.92 -17.64
N LEU A 43 -7.72 8.85 -16.92
CA LEU A 43 -7.09 7.67 -17.50
C LEU A 43 -7.97 7.03 -18.58
N TYR A 44 -9.27 6.84 -18.29
CA TYR A 44 -10.21 6.29 -19.27
C TYR A 44 -10.27 7.14 -20.55
N ARG A 45 -10.38 8.46 -20.40
CA ARG A 45 -10.44 9.39 -21.55
C ARG A 45 -9.14 9.40 -22.35
N ALA A 46 -7.99 9.35 -21.68
CA ALA A 46 -6.68 9.31 -22.34
C ALA A 46 -6.48 8.02 -23.15
N ILE A 47 -6.93 6.87 -22.62
CA ILE A 47 -6.89 5.59 -23.33
C ILE A 47 -7.79 5.62 -24.57
N LYS A 48 -9.04 6.06 -24.42
CA LYS A 48 -10.00 6.13 -25.55
C LYS A 48 -9.58 7.12 -26.65
N ALA A 49 -8.83 8.18 -26.29
CA ALA A 49 -8.29 9.15 -27.24
C ALA A 49 -6.94 8.75 -27.87
N ASP A 50 -6.36 7.61 -27.50
CA ASP A 50 -4.99 7.18 -27.85
C ASP A 50 -3.93 8.29 -27.56
N LYS A 51 -4.11 9.02 -26.46
CA LYS A 51 -3.25 10.10 -25.97
C LYS A 51 -2.65 9.77 -24.61
N LEU A 52 -2.18 8.54 -24.47
CA LEU A 52 -1.61 8.06 -23.24
C LEU A 52 -0.15 8.54 -23.11
N GLY A 53 0.17 9.23 -22.02
CA GLY A 53 1.54 9.47 -21.57
C GLY A 53 2.05 8.30 -20.71
N SER A 54 3.28 8.43 -20.22
CA SER A 54 3.81 7.42 -19.29
C SER A 54 3.07 7.42 -17.96
N ILE A 55 3.00 6.24 -17.33
CA ILE A 55 2.19 5.99 -16.14
C ILE A 55 3.01 5.22 -15.11
N ILE A 56 2.79 5.51 -13.86
CA ILE A 56 3.23 4.66 -12.73
C ILE A 56 2.00 4.19 -11.98
N PHE A 57 1.77 2.88 -11.96
CA PHE A 57 0.78 2.23 -11.12
C PHE A 57 1.40 1.79 -9.81
N TYR A 58 0.81 2.18 -8.68
CA TYR A 58 1.25 1.67 -7.39
C TYR A 58 0.07 1.17 -6.56
N GLY A 59 0.34 0.29 -5.60
CA GLY A 59 -0.68 -0.27 -4.73
C GLY A 59 -0.44 -1.75 -4.41
N PRO A 60 -1.27 -2.36 -3.55
CA PRO A 60 -1.09 -3.72 -3.05
C PRO A 60 -0.99 -4.78 -4.17
N PRO A 61 -0.44 -5.97 -3.89
CA PRO A 61 -0.44 -7.09 -4.85
C PRO A 61 -1.88 -7.51 -5.19
N GLY A 62 -2.07 -8.14 -6.35
CA GLY A 62 -3.38 -8.67 -6.77
C GLY A 62 -4.43 -7.64 -7.19
N THR A 63 -4.14 -6.34 -7.17
CA THR A 63 -5.07 -5.24 -7.51
C THR A 63 -5.26 -4.99 -9.01
N GLY A 64 -4.50 -5.71 -9.86
CA GLY A 64 -4.68 -5.65 -11.31
C GLY A 64 -3.72 -4.73 -12.07
N LYS A 65 -2.57 -4.30 -11.49
CA LYS A 65 -1.59 -3.40 -12.16
C LYS A 65 -1.15 -3.93 -13.53
N THR A 66 -0.65 -5.16 -13.60
CA THR A 66 -0.24 -5.82 -14.86
C THR A 66 -1.42 -6.03 -15.81
N THR A 67 -2.57 -6.35 -15.26
CA THR A 67 -3.81 -6.55 -16.02
C THR A 67 -4.23 -5.26 -16.70
N LEU A 68 -4.28 -4.15 -15.98
CA LEU A 68 -4.66 -2.86 -16.52
C LEU A 68 -3.67 -2.39 -17.59
N ALA A 69 -2.37 -2.60 -17.40
CA ALA A 69 -1.37 -2.28 -18.42
C ALA A 69 -1.59 -3.05 -19.74
N LYS A 70 -1.94 -4.34 -19.67
CA LYS A 70 -2.26 -5.15 -20.86
C LYS A 70 -3.54 -4.69 -21.55
N VAL A 71 -4.58 -4.38 -20.77
CA VAL A 71 -5.86 -3.83 -21.32
C VAL A 71 -5.62 -2.50 -22.03
N ILE A 72 -4.78 -1.63 -21.45
CA ILE A 72 -4.41 -0.36 -22.08
C ILE A 72 -3.69 -0.60 -23.42
N ALA A 73 -2.70 -1.48 -23.44
CA ALA A 73 -1.95 -1.77 -24.65
C ALA A 73 -2.85 -2.36 -25.75
N HIS A 74 -3.76 -3.26 -25.38
CA HIS A 74 -4.71 -3.84 -26.32
C HIS A 74 -5.69 -2.79 -26.88
N THR A 75 -6.19 -1.90 -26.02
CA THR A 75 -7.14 -0.84 -26.42
C THR A 75 -6.50 0.22 -27.32
N THR A 76 -5.20 0.51 -27.14
CA THR A 76 -4.46 1.52 -27.92
C THR A 76 -3.75 0.91 -29.13
N SER A 77 -3.88 -0.39 -29.39
CA SER A 77 -3.19 -1.13 -30.48
C SER A 77 -1.65 -0.96 -30.45
N ALA A 78 -1.09 -0.63 -29.30
CA ALA A 78 0.34 -0.53 -29.09
C ALA A 78 0.98 -1.90 -28.93
N GLU A 79 2.25 -2.03 -29.34
CA GLU A 79 3.04 -3.21 -28.98
C GLU A 79 3.29 -3.26 -27.49
N PHE A 80 3.03 -4.40 -26.86
CA PHE A 80 3.21 -4.60 -25.43
C PHE A 80 4.49 -5.39 -25.17
N LYS A 81 5.46 -4.73 -24.52
CA LYS A 81 6.69 -5.38 -24.04
C LYS A 81 6.71 -5.35 -22.53
N GLN A 82 7.02 -6.47 -21.91
CA GLN A 82 7.05 -6.61 -20.48
C GLN A 82 8.46 -6.97 -19.99
N ILE A 83 8.92 -6.25 -18.97
CA ILE A 83 10.17 -6.52 -18.27
C ILE A 83 9.82 -6.67 -16.77
N ASN A 84 10.43 -7.67 -16.13
CA ASN A 84 10.39 -7.79 -14.68
C ASN A 84 11.71 -7.29 -14.10
N ALA A 85 11.66 -6.19 -13.33
CA ALA A 85 12.85 -5.55 -12.78
C ALA A 85 13.63 -6.41 -11.77
N THR A 86 13.04 -7.49 -11.25
CA THR A 86 13.75 -8.42 -10.33
C THR A 86 14.79 -9.29 -11.02
N VAL A 87 14.65 -9.54 -12.33
CA VAL A 87 15.52 -10.45 -13.10
C VAL A 87 16.19 -9.77 -14.29
N ALA A 88 15.62 -8.68 -14.80
CA ALA A 88 16.09 -8.03 -16.00
C ALA A 88 17.31 -7.13 -15.75
N GLY A 89 18.24 -7.17 -16.71
CA GLY A 89 19.42 -6.32 -16.73
C GLY A 89 19.36 -5.22 -17.79
N LYS A 90 20.47 -4.47 -17.93
CA LYS A 90 20.59 -3.40 -18.93
C LYS A 90 20.40 -3.89 -20.36
N LYS A 91 20.89 -5.10 -20.67
CA LYS A 91 20.78 -5.68 -22.03
C LYS A 91 19.33 -5.92 -22.45
N ASP A 92 18.49 -6.36 -21.51
CA ASP A 92 17.08 -6.61 -21.80
C ASP A 92 16.35 -5.30 -22.12
N MET A 93 16.67 -4.22 -21.41
CA MET A 93 16.16 -2.90 -21.70
C MET A 93 16.64 -2.36 -23.08
N GLU A 94 17.93 -2.54 -23.38
CA GLU A 94 18.51 -2.14 -24.67
C GLU A 94 17.82 -2.87 -25.83
N GLN A 95 17.59 -4.17 -25.70
CA GLN A 95 16.87 -4.95 -26.70
C GLN A 95 15.45 -4.38 -26.95
N VAL A 96 14.67 -4.19 -25.89
CA VAL A 96 13.29 -3.67 -26.01
C VAL A 96 13.27 -2.27 -26.61
N VAL A 97 14.20 -1.40 -26.24
CA VAL A 97 14.29 -0.05 -26.80
C VAL A 97 14.64 -0.08 -28.30
N ASN A 98 15.54 -0.98 -28.71
CA ASN A 98 15.89 -1.12 -30.14
C ASN A 98 14.70 -1.65 -30.94
N GLU A 99 14.01 -2.68 -30.44
CA GLU A 99 12.77 -3.17 -31.07
C GLU A 99 11.69 -2.07 -31.16
N ALA A 100 11.55 -1.25 -30.13
CA ALA A 100 10.60 -0.12 -30.11
C ALA A 100 10.96 0.92 -31.18
N LYS A 101 12.24 1.25 -31.37
CA LYS A 101 12.70 2.16 -32.41
C LYS A 101 12.41 1.62 -33.82
N GLU A 102 12.64 0.33 -34.04
CA GLU A 102 12.32 -0.31 -35.30
C GLU A 102 10.81 -0.30 -35.60
N LEU A 103 9.99 -0.65 -34.63
CA LEU A 103 8.53 -0.64 -34.76
C LEU A 103 8.00 0.77 -35.04
N LEU A 104 8.52 1.77 -34.35
CA LEU A 104 8.14 3.16 -34.56
C LEU A 104 8.59 3.68 -35.93
N GLY A 105 9.82 3.37 -36.34
CA GLY A 105 10.40 3.81 -37.61
C GLY A 105 9.79 3.15 -38.82
N MET A 106 9.60 1.82 -38.81
CA MET A 106 9.12 1.06 -39.98
C MET A 106 7.59 1.03 -40.07
N TYR A 107 6.91 0.91 -38.92
CA TYR A 107 5.46 0.63 -38.87
C TYR A 107 4.64 1.73 -38.22
N ARG A 108 5.27 2.80 -37.72
CA ARG A 108 4.63 3.86 -36.92
C ARG A 108 3.83 3.30 -35.73
N LYS A 109 4.22 2.11 -35.25
CA LYS A 109 3.57 1.43 -34.14
C LYS A 109 4.23 1.86 -32.83
N LYS A 110 3.43 2.35 -31.91
CA LYS A 110 3.89 2.73 -30.54
C LYS A 110 4.21 1.48 -29.74
N THR A 111 5.14 1.59 -28.81
CA THR A 111 5.48 0.52 -27.87
C THR A 111 5.18 0.96 -26.44
N ILE A 112 4.37 0.17 -25.73
CA ILE A 112 4.21 0.27 -24.29
C ILE A 112 5.22 -0.68 -23.64
N LEU A 113 6.15 -0.10 -22.89
CA LEU A 113 7.06 -0.86 -22.05
C LEU A 113 6.48 -0.94 -20.64
N PHE A 114 6.00 -2.12 -20.27
CA PHE A 114 5.57 -2.41 -18.91
C PHE A 114 6.74 -2.94 -18.08
N ILE A 115 7.01 -2.27 -16.96
CA ILE A 115 8.05 -2.68 -16.01
C ILE A 115 7.39 -3.07 -14.69
N ASP A 116 7.38 -4.37 -14.40
CA ASP A 116 6.89 -4.88 -13.13
C ASP A 116 7.95 -4.72 -12.04
N GLU A 117 7.53 -4.29 -10.85
CA GLU A 117 8.39 -4.00 -9.69
C GLU A 117 9.49 -2.96 -10.01
N ILE A 118 9.13 -1.87 -10.71
CA ILE A 118 10.08 -0.84 -11.19
C ILE A 118 11.01 -0.30 -10.10
N HIS A 119 10.61 -0.33 -8.83
CA HIS A 119 11.43 0.06 -7.69
C HIS A 119 12.67 -0.83 -7.48
N ARG A 120 12.72 -2.02 -8.09
CA ARG A 120 13.88 -2.93 -8.08
C ARG A 120 14.99 -2.49 -9.02
N PHE A 121 14.69 -1.65 -9.99
CA PHE A 121 15.74 -1.05 -10.82
C PHE A 121 16.51 0.00 -10.02
N ASN A 122 17.84 -0.05 -10.14
CA ASN A 122 18.69 1.00 -9.58
C ASN A 122 18.52 2.32 -10.36
N LYS A 123 19.01 3.42 -9.78
CA LYS A 123 18.88 4.76 -10.38
C LYS A 123 19.42 4.85 -11.81
N GLY A 124 20.58 4.21 -12.11
CA GLY A 124 21.16 4.21 -13.43
C GLY A 124 20.32 3.45 -14.48
N GLN A 125 19.63 2.40 -14.07
CA GLN A 125 18.69 1.67 -14.94
C GLN A 125 17.42 2.50 -15.20
N GLN A 126 16.92 3.18 -14.19
CA GLN A 126 15.79 4.09 -14.36
C GLN A 126 16.16 5.33 -15.23
N ASP A 127 17.34 5.89 -15.05
CA ASP A 127 17.87 7.01 -15.85
C ASP A 127 18.05 6.62 -17.33
N TYR A 128 18.44 5.37 -17.60
CA TYR A 128 18.57 4.87 -18.97
C TYR A 128 17.29 4.99 -19.79
N LEU A 129 16.12 4.89 -19.16
CA LEU A 129 14.84 4.95 -19.84
C LEU A 129 14.38 6.38 -20.16
N LEU A 130 14.92 7.38 -19.49
CA LEU A 130 14.48 8.78 -19.61
C LEU A 130 14.49 9.33 -21.04
N PRO A 131 15.58 9.19 -21.83
CA PRO A 131 15.60 9.72 -23.20
C PRO A 131 14.49 9.14 -24.07
N PHE A 132 14.18 7.86 -23.91
CA PHE A 132 13.22 7.14 -24.75
C PHE A 132 11.76 7.38 -24.32
N VAL A 133 11.56 7.78 -23.06
CA VAL A 133 10.27 8.31 -22.57
C VAL A 133 10.04 9.74 -23.05
N GLU A 134 11.11 10.55 -23.09
CA GLU A 134 11.05 11.94 -23.51
C GLU A 134 10.82 12.10 -25.01
N ASP A 135 11.47 11.30 -25.83
CA ASP A 135 11.33 11.34 -27.29
C ASP A 135 10.13 10.55 -27.82
N GLY A 136 9.40 9.86 -26.94
CA GLY A 136 8.21 9.09 -27.27
C GLY A 136 8.51 7.75 -27.98
N THR A 137 9.75 7.28 -27.99
CA THR A 137 10.11 5.94 -28.50
C THR A 137 9.36 4.86 -27.73
N ILE A 138 9.22 5.03 -26.43
CA ILE A 138 8.43 4.16 -25.54
C ILE A 138 7.42 4.97 -24.72
N THR A 139 6.26 4.37 -24.49
CA THR A 139 5.35 4.80 -23.41
C THR A 139 5.59 3.89 -22.21
N LEU A 140 6.13 4.42 -21.13
CA LEU A 140 6.42 3.64 -19.93
C LEU A 140 5.16 3.41 -19.10
N ILE A 141 4.89 2.18 -18.71
CA ILE A 141 3.96 1.85 -17.62
C ILE A 141 4.75 1.12 -16.54
N GLY A 142 5.12 1.82 -15.48
CA GLY A 142 5.78 1.22 -14.31
C GLY A 142 4.75 0.69 -13.31
N ALA A 143 5.00 -0.47 -12.71
CA ALA A 143 4.20 -1.02 -11.63
C ALA A 143 5.07 -1.21 -10.39
N THR A 144 4.54 -0.90 -9.21
CA THR A 144 5.21 -1.08 -7.93
C THR A 144 4.21 -1.34 -6.80
N THR A 145 4.64 -2.06 -5.78
CA THR A 145 3.91 -2.19 -4.51
C THR A 145 4.30 -1.11 -3.50
N GLU A 146 5.43 -0.44 -3.74
CA GLU A 146 5.99 0.59 -2.86
C GLU A 146 5.53 1.99 -3.26
N ASN A 147 5.73 2.98 -2.37
CA ASN A 147 5.41 4.37 -2.68
C ASN A 147 6.36 4.92 -3.75
N PRO A 148 5.85 5.24 -4.96
CA PRO A 148 6.70 5.63 -6.09
C PRO A 148 7.47 6.93 -5.85
N TYR A 149 6.99 7.82 -5.01
CA TYR A 149 7.67 9.09 -4.72
C TYR A 149 8.97 8.93 -3.93
N PHE A 150 9.20 7.77 -3.29
CA PHE A 150 10.44 7.44 -2.60
C PHE A 150 11.34 6.53 -3.42
N GLU A 151 10.76 5.62 -4.21
CA GLU A 151 11.48 4.51 -4.82
C GLU A 151 11.75 4.71 -6.32
N VAL A 152 10.95 5.51 -7.00
CA VAL A 152 11.12 5.79 -8.43
C VAL A 152 11.83 7.13 -8.62
N ASN A 153 12.73 7.18 -9.60
CA ASN A 153 13.46 8.41 -9.92
C ASN A 153 12.51 9.58 -10.18
N GLY A 154 12.77 10.71 -9.50
CA GLY A 154 11.96 11.93 -9.63
C GLY A 154 11.83 12.44 -11.07
N ALA A 155 12.82 12.20 -11.93
CA ALA A 155 12.75 12.57 -13.34
C ALA A 155 11.73 11.71 -14.12
N LEU A 156 11.58 10.42 -13.81
CA LEU A 156 10.51 9.57 -14.37
C LEU A 156 9.14 9.97 -13.82
N ILE A 157 9.05 10.22 -12.52
CA ILE A 157 7.80 10.66 -11.88
C ILE A 157 7.29 11.97 -12.50
N SER A 158 8.17 12.94 -12.74
CA SER A 158 7.77 14.24 -13.33
C SER A 158 7.23 14.12 -14.76
N ARG A 159 7.50 13.01 -15.45
CA ARG A 159 7.08 12.72 -16.83
C ARG A 159 5.97 11.67 -16.90
N SER A 160 5.50 11.22 -15.76
CA SER A 160 4.50 10.15 -15.66
C SER A 160 3.29 10.61 -14.85
N SER A 161 2.13 10.09 -15.19
CA SER A 161 0.96 10.19 -14.34
C SER A 161 0.96 9.05 -13.31
N VAL A 162 0.85 9.37 -12.04
CA VAL A 162 0.87 8.38 -10.95
C VAL A 162 -0.57 8.04 -10.56
N PHE A 163 -0.92 6.76 -10.59
CA PHE A 163 -2.23 6.26 -10.20
C PHE A 163 -2.13 5.20 -9.11
N GLU A 164 -2.90 5.39 -8.06
CA GLU A 164 -3.05 4.42 -6.99
C GLU A 164 -4.11 3.37 -7.35
N LEU A 165 -3.74 2.09 -7.35
CA LEU A 165 -4.68 0.98 -7.39
C LEU A 165 -4.97 0.55 -5.95
N LYS A 166 -6.23 0.55 -5.59
CA LYS A 166 -6.70 0.13 -4.27
C LYS A 166 -6.98 -1.37 -4.25
N SER A 167 -6.94 -1.97 -3.08
CA SER A 167 -7.47 -3.33 -2.88
C SER A 167 -8.88 -3.41 -3.42
N LEU A 168 -9.22 -4.52 -4.05
CA LEU A 168 -10.56 -4.74 -4.57
C LEU A 168 -11.56 -4.84 -3.41
N GLY A 169 -12.74 -4.27 -3.61
CA GLY A 169 -13.83 -4.41 -2.67
C GLY A 169 -14.37 -5.84 -2.61
N LYS A 170 -15.07 -6.19 -1.54
CA LYS A 170 -15.67 -7.50 -1.35
C LYS A 170 -16.58 -7.89 -2.52
N GLU A 171 -17.43 -6.97 -2.98
CA GLU A 171 -18.32 -7.17 -4.13
C GLU A 171 -17.56 -7.34 -5.46
N ASP A 172 -16.41 -6.68 -5.61
CA ASP A 172 -15.54 -6.85 -6.77
C ASP A 172 -14.99 -8.28 -6.80
N ILE A 173 -14.49 -8.78 -5.69
CA ILE A 173 -13.98 -10.16 -5.57
C ILE A 173 -15.11 -11.17 -5.80
N ARG A 174 -16.30 -10.98 -5.20
CA ARG A 174 -17.48 -11.84 -5.45
C ARG A 174 -17.80 -11.94 -6.94
N THR A 175 -17.78 -10.78 -7.61
CA THR A 175 -18.01 -10.71 -9.07
C THR A 175 -16.98 -11.52 -9.84
N LEU A 176 -15.70 -11.39 -9.50
CA LEU A 176 -14.62 -12.15 -10.12
C LEU A 176 -14.74 -13.65 -9.87
N LEU A 177 -15.04 -14.06 -8.64
CA LEU A 177 -15.21 -15.47 -8.27
C LEU A 177 -16.41 -16.10 -9.00
N LYS A 178 -17.56 -15.42 -9.06
CA LYS A 178 -18.73 -15.91 -9.83
C LYS A 178 -18.39 -16.07 -11.31
N ARG A 179 -17.73 -15.08 -11.92
CA ARG A 179 -17.24 -15.21 -13.30
C ARG A 179 -16.28 -16.40 -13.44
N ALA A 180 -15.35 -16.58 -12.52
CA ALA A 180 -14.38 -17.66 -12.58
C ALA A 180 -15.00 -19.05 -12.50
N VAL A 181 -16.04 -19.23 -11.69
CA VAL A 181 -16.74 -20.53 -11.55
C VAL A 181 -17.61 -20.83 -12.78
N TYR A 182 -18.34 -19.83 -13.31
CA TYR A 182 -19.41 -20.04 -14.30
C TYR A 182 -19.05 -19.72 -15.74
N ASP A 183 -17.94 -19.02 -16.04
CA ASP A 183 -17.52 -18.75 -17.40
C ASP A 183 -16.98 -20.02 -18.07
N GLU A 184 -17.63 -20.43 -19.15
CA GLU A 184 -17.27 -21.66 -19.90
C GLU A 184 -15.98 -21.49 -20.75
N ASN A 185 -15.62 -20.28 -21.11
CA ASN A 185 -14.51 -20.01 -22.03
C ASN A 185 -13.20 -19.73 -21.28
N LYS A 186 -13.23 -18.80 -20.33
CA LYS A 186 -12.04 -18.36 -19.58
C LYS A 186 -11.98 -18.96 -18.19
N GLY A 187 -13.14 -19.33 -17.61
CA GLY A 187 -13.28 -19.81 -16.26
C GLY A 187 -13.24 -21.34 -16.12
N MET A 188 -13.98 -21.81 -15.15
CA MET A 188 -14.11 -23.22 -14.78
C MET A 188 -15.51 -23.78 -15.10
N GLY A 189 -16.32 -23.11 -15.93
CA GLY A 189 -17.71 -23.50 -16.23
C GLY A 189 -17.82 -24.92 -16.78
N SER A 190 -16.87 -25.38 -17.59
CA SER A 190 -16.81 -26.75 -18.13
C SER A 190 -16.70 -27.85 -17.05
N PHE A 191 -16.31 -27.49 -15.83
CA PHE A 191 -16.25 -28.44 -14.69
C PHE A 191 -17.58 -28.63 -14.00
N HIS A 192 -18.62 -27.84 -14.34
CA HIS A 192 -19.94 -27.85 -13.69
C HIS A 192 -19.84 -27.68 -12.17
N ALA A 193 -18.98 -26.72 -11.74
CA ALA A 193 -18.83 -26.39 -10.34
C ALA A 193 -19.89 -25.40 -9.86
N GLU A 194 -20.33 -25.55 -8.62
CA GLU A 194 -21.17 -24.58 -7.90
C GLU A 194 -20.44 -24.12 -6.65
N ILE A 195 -20.54 -22.84 -6.34
CA ILE A 195 -19.97 -22.27 -5.11
C ILE A 195 -21.09 -21.85 -4.17
N ASP A 196 -21.02 -22.31 -2.93
CA ASP A 196 -21.95 -21.92 -1.89
C ASP A 196 -21.80 -20.44 -1.54
N GLU A 197 -22.89 -19.77 -1.17
CA GLU A 197 -22.87 -18.33 -0.93
C GLU A 197 -21.99 -17.97 0.27
N ASP A 198 -21.92 -18.81 1.30
CA ASP A 198 -21.03 -18.61 2.45
C ASP A 198 -19.54 -18.86 2.11
N ALA A 199 -19.24 -19.79 1.20
CA ALA A 199 -17.90 -19.99 0.65
C ALA A 199 -17.45 -18.78 -0.18
N LEU A 200 -18.35 -18.27 -1.01
CA LEU A 200 -18.13 -17.08 -1.82
C LEU A 200 -17.86 -15.85 -0.95
N GLU A 201 -18.68 -15.65 0.07
CA GLU A 201 -18.55 -14.56 1.04
C GLU A 201 -17.24 -14.64 1.80
N PHE A 202 -16.89 -15.85 2.26
CA PHE A 202 -15.64 -16.11 2.96
C PHE A 202 -14.39 -15.82 2.10
N LEU A 203 -14.36 -16.34 0.86
CA LEU A 203 -13.22 -16.08 -0.04
C LEU A 203 -13.08 -14.58 -0.38
N ALA A 204 -14.20 -13.90 -0.58
CA ALA A 204 -14.20 -12.47 -0.86
C ALA A 204 -13.64 -11.64 0.30
N ASP A 205 -13.92 -12.06 1.53
CA ASP A 205 -13.43 -11.39 2.74
C ASP A 205 -11.95 -11.72 2.99
N VAL A 206 -11.61 -13.01 3.03
CA VAL A 206 -10.30 -13.51 3.45
C VAL A 206 -9.20 -13.21 2.44
N SER A 207 -9.54 -13.03 1.15
CA SER A 207 -8.56 -12.59 0.13
C SER A 207 -8.01 -11.18 0.38
N GLY A 208 -8.68 -10.36 1.20
CA GLY A 208 -8.23 -9.00 1.51
C GLY A 208 -8.12 -8.10 0.28
N GLY A 209 -8.92 -8.36 -0.76
CA GLY A 209 -8.92 -7.63 -2.03
C GLY A 209 -7.82 -8.05 -3.01
N ASP A 210 -7.13 -9.17 -2.76
CA ASP A 210 -6.20 -9.80 -3.72
C ASP A 210 -6.95 -10.79 -4.62
N ALA A 211 -7.26 -10.35 -5.86
CA ALA A 211 -7.93 -11.18 -6.85
C ALA A 211 -7.17 -12.46 -7.20
N ARG A 212 -5.83 -12.42 -7.21
CA ARG A 212 -5.01 -13.59 -7.56
C ARG A 212 -5.15 -14.68 -6.50
N SER A 213 -5.09 -14.30 -5.24
CA SER A 213 -5.28 -15.23 -4.11
C SER A 213 -6.66 -15.88 -4.16
N ALA A 214 -7.71 -15.09 -4.38
CA ALA A 214 -9.08 -15.58 -4.47
C ALA A 214 -9.29 -16.54 -5.65
N LEU A 215 -8.78 -16.19 -6.85
CA LEU A 215 -8.91 -17.02 -8.06
C LEU A 215 -8.10 -18.33 -7.96
N ASN A 216 -6.90 -18.30 -7.36
CA ASN A 216 -6.12 -19.51 -7.14
C ASN A 216 -6.82 -20.47 -6.16
N ALA A 217 -7.47 -19.93 -5.13
CA ALA A 217 -8.24 -20.78 -4.19
C ALA A 217 -9.41 -21.49 -4.88
N ILE A 218 -10.17 -20.79 -5.74
CA ILE A 218 -11.24 -21.37 -6.54
C ILE A 218 -10.70 -22.42 -7.51
N GLU A 219 -9.62 -22.12 -8.23
CA GLU A 219 -9.00 -23.06 -9.18
C GLU A 219 -8.63 -24.37 -8.46
N LEU A 220 -7.95 -24.25 -7.33
CA LEU A 220 -7.56 -25.40 -6.52
C LEU A 220 -8.79 -26.17 -6.04
N GLY A 221 -9.81 -25.49 -5.51
CA GLY A 221 -11.05 -26.10 -5.04
C GLY A 221 -11.76 -26.89 -6.13
N VAL A 222 -11.91 -26.31 -7.31
CA VAL A 222 -12.58 -27.01 -8.43
C VAL A 222 -11.78 -28.21 -8.94
N LEU A 223 -10.43 -28.11 -8.96
CA LEU A 223 -9.58 -29.19 -9.48
C LEU A 223 -9.39 -30.37 -8.50
N THR A 224 -9.57 -30.12 -7.19
CA THR A 224 -9.27 -31.13 -6.15
C THR A 224 -10.49 -31.70 -5.47
N THR A 225 -11.66 -31.09 -5.64
CA THR A 225 -12.91 -31.59 -5.04
C THR A 225 -13.58 -32.64 -5.93
N GLU A 226 -13.96 -33.75 -5.35
CA GLU A 226 -14.67 -34.80 -6.07
C GLU A 226 -16.11 -34.38 -6.43
N ARG A 227 -16.65 -34.97 -7.49
CA ARG A 227 -18.02 -34.71 -7.90
C ARG A 227 -19.00 -35.37 -6.92
N SER A 228 -20.03 -34.65 -6.56
CA SER A 228 -21.13 -35.16 -5.76
C SER A 228 -22.06 -36.09 -6.58
N GLU A 229 -23.03 -36.74 -5.93
CA GLU A 229 -23.99 -37.64 -6.57
C GLU A 229 -24.82 -36.98 -7.69
N ASP A 230 -24.99 -35.67 -7.65
CA ASP A 230 -25.64 -34.84 -8.68
C ASP A 230 -24.73 -34.55 -9.90
N GLY A 231 -23.50 -35.06 -9.89
CA GLY A 231 -22.50 -34.84 -10.94
C GLY A 231 -21.79 -33.50 -10.92
N LYS A 232 -22.09 -32.66 -9.94
CA LYS A 232 -21.48 -31.33 -9.78
C LYS A 232 -20.35 -31.34 -8.75
N ILE A 233 -19.48 -30.31 -8.84
CA ILE A 233 -18.43 -30.02 -7.85
C ILE A 233 -18.97 -28.93 -6.94
N HIS A 234 -19.11 -29.19 -5.64
CA HIS A 234 -19.60 -28.21 -4.68
C HIS A 234 -18.44 -27.59 -3.90
N ILE A 235 -18.24 -26.30 -4.08
CA ILE A 235 -17.24 -25.51 -3.33
C ILE A 235 -17.93 -24.99 -2.06
N THR A 236 -17.84 -25.80 -1.02
CA THR A 236 -18.37 -25.49 0.31
C THR A 236 -17.42 -24.56 1.07
N LEU A 237 -17.88 -24.02 2.20
CA LEU A 237 -17.06 -23.20 3.09
C LEU A 237 -15.80 -23.93 3.57
N ASP A 238 -15.90 -25.22 3.86
CA ASP A 238 -14.77 -26.04 4.31
C ASP A 238 -13.72 -26.18 3.18
N VAL A 239 -14.16 -26.51 1.96
CA VAL A 239 -13.28 -26.56 0.76
C VAL A 239 -12.61 -25.21 0.51
N ALA A 240 -13.37 -24.13 0.54
CA ALA A 240 -12.86 -22.79 0.32
C ALA A 240 -11.78 -22.40 1.34
N SER A 241 -12.01 -22.75 2.60
CA SER A 241 -11.09 -22.51 3.71
C SER A 241 -9.77 -23.27 3.55
N GLU A 242 -9.86 -24.55 3.17
CA GLU A 242 -8.68 -25.38 2.93
C GLU A 242 -7.86 -24.85 1.75
N CYS A 243 -8.52 -24.51 0.64
CA CYS A 243 -7.86 -24.04 -0.58
C CYS A 243 -7.15 -22.69 -0.43
N ILE A 244 -7.69 -21.76 0.38
CA ILE A 244 -7.03 -20.48 0.65
C ILE A 244 -5.99 -20.59 1.77
N GLN A 245 -5.86 -21.78 2.40
CA GLN A 245 -4.94 -22.07 3.51
C GLN A 245 -5.12 -21.12 4.70
N LYS A 246 -6.31 -20.61 4.89
CA LYS A 246 -6.68 -19.78 6.02
C LYS A 246 -7.84 -20.43 6.77
N ARG A 247 -7.69 -20.59 8.08
CA ARG A 247 -8.73 -21.23 8.92
C ARG A 247 -10.03 -20.41 8.88
N VAL A 248 -11.15 -21.11 8.70
CA VAL A 248 -12.48 -20.53 8.96
C VAL A 248 -12.54 -20.21 10.44
N VAL A 249 -12.38 -18.97 10.77
CA VAL A 249 -12.77 -18.50 12.09
C VAL A 249 -14.26 -18.22 11.96
N ARG A 250 -15.11 -19.02 12.66
CA ARG A 250 -16.52 -18.71 12.79
C ARG A 250 -16.67 -17.42 13.59
N TYR A 251 -16.38 -16.30 12.91
CA TYR A 251 -16.94 -15.03 13.32
C TYR A 251 -18.37 -14.99 12.83
N ASP A 252 -19.28 -14.58 13.71
CA ASP A 252 -20.66 -14.30 13.32
C ASP A 252 -20.69 -13.48 12.03
N LYS A 253 -21.56 -13.91 11.11
CA LYS A 253 -21.71 -13.49 9.71
C LYS A 253 -22.00 -11.99 9.51
N GLY A 254 -21.15 -11.09 10.02
CA GLY A 254 -21.23 -9.68 9.77
C GLY A 254 -19.84 -9.06 9.81
N GLY A 255 -19.36 -8.50 8.70
CA GLY A 255 -18.08 -7.80 8.61
C GLY A 255 -17.87 -6.68 9.65
N ASP A 256 -18.92 -6.27 10.34
CA ASP A 256 -18.90 -5.30 11.46
C ASP A 256 -18.15 -5.87 12.68
N ASN A 257 -18.25 -7.16 12.99
CA ASN A 257 -17.62 -7.77 14.17
C ASN A 257 -16.08 -7.76 14.14
N HIS A 258 -15.47 -7.82 12.95
CA HIS A 258 -14.01 -7.73 12.80
C HIS A 258 -13.51 -6.32 13.14
N TYR A 259 -14.08 -5.32 12.47
CA TYR A 259 -13.74 -3.91 12.71
C TYR A 259 -14.11 -3.48 14.14
N ASP A 260 -15.20 -4.00 14.68
CA ASP A 260 -15.61 -3.72 16.06
C ASP A 260 -14.63 -4.32 17.06
N THR A 261 -14.10 -5.53 16.83
CA THR A 261 -13.09 -6.15 17.70
C THR A 261 -11.79 -5.35 17.69
N ILE A 262 -11.31 -4.92 16.50
CA ILE A 262 -10.12 -4.07 16.37
C ILE A 262 -10.35 -2.72 17.06
N SER A 263 -11.52 -2.12 16.84
CA SER A 263 -11.91 -0.85 17.47
C SER A 263 -11.97 -0.98 18.98
N ALA A 264 -12.55 -2.06 19.51
CA ALA A 264 -12.60 -2.35 20.94
C ALA A 264 -11.20 -2.58 21.52
N PHE A 265 -10.33 -3.31 20.82
CA PHE A 265 -8.93 -3.51 21.20
C PHE A 265 -8.18 -2.18 21.38
N ILE A 266 -8.24 -1.29 20.38
CA ILE A 266 -7.60 0.02 20.43
C ILE A 266 -8.20 0.86 21.56
N LYS A 267 -9.53 0.91 21.67
CA LYS A 267 -10.24 1.68 22.68
C LYS A 267 -9.94 1.19 24.11
N SER A 268 -9.75 -0.11 24.29
CA SER A 268 -9.37 -0.70 25.58
C SER A 268 -7.97 -0.26 26.01
N MET A 269 -6.98 -0.29 25.11
CA MET A 269 -5.63 0.22 25.40
C MET A 269 -5.67 1.74 25.68
N ARG A 270 -6.40 2.50 24.88
CA ARG A 270 -6.59 3.96 25.05
C ARG A 270 -7.28 4.27 26.38
N GLY A 271 -8.30 3.49 26.74
CA GLY A 271 -9.09 3.65 27.96
C GLY A 271 -8.43 3.09 29.22
N SER A 272 -7.21 2.57 29.12
CA SER A 272 -6.46 1.98 30.25
C SER A 272 -7.16 0.79 30.92
N ASP A 273 -7.82 -0.05 30.12
CA ASP A 273 -8.38 -1.32 30.55
C ASP A 273 -7.51 -2.49 30.04
N PRO A 274 -6.56 -2.98 30.85
CA PRO A 274 -5.65 -4.05 30.43
C PRO A 274 -6.35 -5.39 30.23
N ASP A 275 -7.39 -5.69 31.00
CA ASP A 275 -8.12 -6.95 30.91
C ASP A 275 -8.91 -7.04 29.60
N ALA A 276 -9.63 -5.98 29.26
CA ALA A 276 -10.31 -5.88 27.98
C ALA A 276 -9.32 -5.90 26.80
N ALA A 277 -8.18 -5.20 26.91
CA ALA A 277 -7.17 -5.18 25.86
C ALA A 277 -6.60 -6.57 25.58
N VAL A 278 -6.25 -7.34 26.61
CA VAL A 278 -5.77 -8.73 26.46
C VAL A 278 -6.88 -9.66 25.97
N TYR A 279 -8.12 -9.47 26.41
CA TYR A 279 -9.26 -10.25 25.90
C TYR A 279 -9.46 -10.06 24.38
N TYR A 280 -9.45 -8.80 23.90
CA TYR A 280 -9.60 -8.54 22.47
C TYR A 280 -8.37 -8.96 21.66
N LEU A 281 -7.15 -8.89 22.23
CA LEU A 281 -5.96 -9.50 21.66
C LEU A 281 -6.16 -11.00 21.43
N ALA A 282 -6.56 -11.73 22.50
CA ALA A 282 -6.81 -13.16 22.42
C ALA A 282 -7.90 -13.51 21.39
N LYS A 283 -8.98 -12.70 21.33
CA LYS A 283 -10.06 -12.85 20.36
C LYS A 283 -9.55 -12.68 18.92
N MET A 284 -8.69 -11.68 18.64
CA MET A 284 -8.05 -11.48 17.33
C MET A 284 -7.10 -12.62 16.96
N LEU A 285 -6.27 -13.07 17.90
CA LEU A 285 -5.33 -14.18 17.68
C LEU A 285 -6.06 -15.50 17.44
N TYR A 286 -7.12 -15.77 18.20
CA TYR A 286 -8.00 -16.93 17.99
C TYR A 286 -8.67 -16.89 16.61
N ALA A 287 -9.00 -15.69 16.16
CA ALA A 287 -9.55 -15.41 14.84
C ALA A 287 -8.57 -15.60 13.70
N GLY A 288 -7.28 -15.77 13.99
CA GLY A 288 -6.23 -15.90 12.97
C GLY A 288 -5.81 -14.57 12.37
N GLU A 289 -6.04 -13.44 13.07
CA GLU A 289 -5.57 -12.13 12.64
C GLU A 289 -4.06 -12.10 12.45
N ASP A 290 -3.59 -11.35 11.45
CA ASP A 290 -2.17 -11.18 11.20
C ASP A 290 -1.46 -10.53 12.41
N ILE A 291 -0.50 -11.25 13.00
CA ILE A 291 0.28 -10.77 14.14
C ILE A 291 1.03 -9.47 13.84
N LYS A 292 1.42 -9.24 12.58
CA LYS A 292 2.06 -7.99 12.14
C LYS A 292 1.06 -6.83 12.11
N PHE A 293 -0.19 -7.11 11.72
CA PHE A 293 -1.26 -6.12 11.79
C PHE A 293 -1.54 -5.74 13.24
N ILE A 294 -1.65 -6.71 14.15
CA ILE A 294 -1.85 -6.47 15.59
C ILE A 294 -0.69 -5.62 16.15
N ALA A 295 0.56 -6.00 15.85
CA ALA A 295 1.75 -5.26 16.30
C ALA A 295 1.74 -3.80 15.81
N ARG A 296 1.35 -3.54 14.54
CA ARG A 296 1.19 -2.17 14.02
C ARG A 296 0.15 -1.37 14.81
N ARG A 297 -0.96 -1.97 15.20
CA ARG A 297 -1.98 -1.29 16.01
C ARG A 297 -1.48 -0.92 17.39
N ILE A 298 -0.68 -1.78 18.01
CA ILE A 298 -0.02 -1.49 19.29
C ILE A 298 0.96 -0.32 19.15
N MET A 299 1.80 -0.30 18.11
CA MET A 299 2.74 0.80 17.83
C MET A 299 2.02 2.14 17.63
N ILE A 300 0.93 2.13 16.85
CA ILE A 300 0.12 3.35 16.65
C ILE A 300 -0.45 3.84 17.95
N CYS A 301 -1.08 2.96 18.76
CA CYS A 301 -1.66 3.32 20.06
C CYS A 301 -0.58 3.84 21.04
N ALA A 302 0.61 3.24 21.05
CA ALA A 302 1.73 3.72 21.84
C ALA A 302 2.17 5.14 21.48
N ALA A 303 2.18 5.49 20.20
CA ALA A 303 2.55 6.82 19.72
C ALA A 303 1.41 7.85 19.85
N GLU A 304 0.16 7.42 19.57
CA GLU A 304 -1.03 8.28 19.51
C GLU A 304 -1.62 8.57 20.87
N ASP A 305 -1.78 7.53 21.71
CA ASP A 305 -2.54 7.60 22.96
C ASP A 305 -1.65 7.70 24.21
N VAL A 306 -0.41 7.18 24.17
CA VAL A 306 0.57 7.32 25.25
C VAL A 306 1.53 8.47 24.97
N GLY A 307 2.10 8.51 23.77
CA GLY A 307 2.99 9.58 23.32
C GLY A 307 4.13 9.85 24.31
N ASN A 308 4.37 11.13 24.60
CA ASN A 308 5.43 11.56 25.51
C ASN A 308 5.06 11.44 27.00
N ALA A 309 3.86 11.00 27.34
CA ALA A 309 3.55 10.69 28.75
C ALA A 309 4.36 9.49 29.25
N ASP A 310 4.67 8.52 28.36
CA ASP A 310 5.66 7.47 28.59
C ASP A 310 6.40 7.15 27.28
N PRO A 311 7.59 7.75 27.04
CA PRO A 311 8.36 7.54 25.80
C PRO A 311 8.79 6.08 25.59
N MET A 312 8.83 5.25 26.64
CA MET A 312 9.17 3.83 26.54
C MET A 312 8.09 3.00 25.87
N ALA A 313 6.83 3.45 25.86
CA ALA A 313 5.73 2.70 25.28
C ALA A 313 5.95 2.38 23.78
N LEU A 314 6.40 3.36 23.00
CA LEU A 314 6.71 3.15 21.58
C LEU A 314 7.92 2.21 21.40
N THR A 315 8.94 2.32 22.25
CA THR A 315 10.13 1.44 22.22
C THR A 315 9.73 -0.01 22.49
N VAL A 316 8.91 -0.25 23.51
CA VAL A 316 8.37 -1.59 23.83
C VAL A 316 7.54 -2.13 22.66
N ALA A 317 6.66 -1.33 22.10
CA ALA A 317 5.82 -1.75 20.97
C ALA A 317 6.62 -2.09 19.70
N VAL A 318 7.67 -1.30 19.37
CA VAL A 318 8.57 -1.57 18.24
C VAL A 318 9.38 -2.84 18.49
N SER A 319 9.93 -3.01 19.69
CA SER A 319 10.68 -4.23 20.06
C SER A 319 9.81 -5.47 19.97
N ALA A 320 8.56 -5.39 20.43
CA ALA A 320 7.59 -6.48 20.30
C ALA A 320 7.29 -6.79 18.81
N ALA A 321 7.07 -5.78 17.98
CA ALA A 321 6.84 -5.96 16.55
C ALA A 321 8.00 -6.69 15.85
N GLN A 322 9.24 -6.32 16.15
CA GLN A 322 10.43 -6.99 15.62
C GLN A 322 10.59 -8.43 16.13
N ALA A 323 10.25 -8.67 17.40
CA ALA A 323 10.35 -10.00 18.01
C ALA A 323 9.32 -10.97 17.41
N VAL A 324 8.05 -10.54 17.23
CA VAL A 324 7.01 -11.42 16.69
C VAL A 324 7.28 -11.82 15.23
N GLU A 325 7.93 -10.98 14.46
CA GLU A 325 8.34 -11.33 13.08
C GLU A 325 9.39 -12.46 13.04
N ARG A 326 10.25 -12.54 14.06
CA ARG A 326 11.32 -13.54 14.11
C ARG A 326 10.86 -14.84 14.74
N ILE A 327 9.96 -14.78 15.71
CA ILE A 327 9.55 -15.92 16.52
C ILE A 327 8.33 -16.61 15.93
N GLY A 328 7.30 -15.84 15.51
CA GLY A 328 6.06 -16.42 15.01
C GLY A 328 5.16 -17.00 16.10
N MET A 329 4.03 -17.58 15.69
CA MET A 329 3.11 -18.27 16.59
C MET A 329 3.62 -19.69 16.91
N PRO A 330 3.35 -20.24 18.10
CA PRO A 330 2.44 -19.68 19.13
C PRO A 330 3.06 -18.69 20.11
N GLU A 331 4.37 -18.57 20.20
CA GLU A 331 5.06 -17.77 21.22
C GLU A 331 4.86 -16.26 21.04
N ALA A 332 4.61 -15.79 19.82
CA ALA A 332 4.34 -14.37 19.51
C ALA A 332 3.18 -13.79 20.35
N GLN A 333 2.20 -14.60 20.76
CA GLN A 333 1.09 -14.16 21.61
C GLN A 333 1.56 -13.62 22.96
N ILE A 334 2.63 -14.18 23.53
CA ILE A 334 3.19 -13.76 24.84
C ILE A 334 3.81 -12.36 24.70
N ILE A 335 4.58 -12.16 23.63
CA ILE A 335 5.25 -10.88 23.33
C ILE A 335 4.22 -9.78 23.07
N LEU A 336 3.18 -10.09 22.27
CA LEU A 336 2.08 -9.15 22.00
C LEU A 336 1.33 -8.80 23.30
N SER A 337 1.06 -9.79 24.15
CA SER A 337 0.40 -9.57 25.45
C SER A 337 1.21 -8.62 26.34
N GLN A 338 2.54 -8.81 26.43
CA GLN A 338 3.40 -7.91 27.19
C GLN A 338 3.32 -6.48 26.68
N ALA A 339 3.40 -6.27 25.37
CA ALA A 339 3.32 -4.94 24.78
C ALA A 339 1.95 -4.29 24.99
N VAL A 340 0.86 -5.05 24.83
CA VAL A 340 -0.51 -4.59 25.05
C VAL A 340 -0.71 -4.14 26.48
N LEU A 341 -0.29 -4.94 27.46
CA LEU A 341 -0.38 -4.61 28.89
C LEU A 341 0.41 -3.35 29.22
N TYR A 342 1.63 -3.22 28.68
CA TYR A 342 2.43 -2.02 28.87
C TYR A 342 1.72 -0.77 28.34
N VAL A 343 1.26 -0.80 27.07
CA VAL A 343 0.57 0.33 26.46
C VAL A 343 -0.75 0.64 27.17
N ALA A 344 -1.52 -0.38 27.55
CA ALA A 344 -2.77 -0.20 28.27
C ALA A 344 -2.60 0.46 29.64
N THR A 345 -1.53 0.13 30.37
CA THR A 345 -1.28 0.63 31.74
C THR A 345 -0.45 1.92 31.79
N ALA A 346 0.18 2.32 30.69
CA ALA A 346 0.95 3.56 30.61
C ALA A 346 0.06 4.81 30.79
N PRO A 347 0.60 5.91 31.33
CA PRO A 347 -0.12 7.20 31.34
C PRO A 347 -0.42 7.66 29.91
N LYS A 348 -1.56 8.32 29.72
CA LYS A 348 -2.08 8.67 28.40
C LYS A 348 -1.88 10.15 28.07
N SER A 349 -1.40 10.43 26.84
CA SER A 349 -1.38 11.76 26.27
C SER A 349 -1.43 11.70 24.74
N ASN A 350 -2.29 12.48 24.14
CA ASN A 350 -2.39 12.69 22.69
C ASN A 350 -1.77 14.03 22.25
N SER A 351 -0.99 14.67 23.10
CA SER A 351 -0.39 15.98 22.84
C SER A 351 0.45 16.01 21.55
N ALA A 352 1.19 14.94 21.26
CA ALA A 352 2.00 14.81 20.04
C ALA A 352 1.12 14.76 18.77
N VAL A 353 0.00 14.05 18.82
CA VAL A 353 -0.99 13.98 17.71
C VAL A 353 -1.64 15.33 17.49
N ASN A 354 -2.10 15.97 18.55
CA ASN A 354 -2.73 17.29 18.47
C ASN A 354 -1.74 18.32 17.90
N ALA A 355 -0.47 18.26 18.31
CA ALA A 355 0.58 19.15 17.82
C ALA A 355 0.78 19.05 16.31
N ILE A 356 0.94 17.84 15.78
CA ILE A 356 1.18 17.66 14.34
C ILE A 356 -0.07 17.99 13.51
N PHE A 357 -1.26 17.68 13.99
CA PHE A 357 -2.49 18.02 13.26
C PHE A 357 -2.73 19.54 13.23
N ALA A 358 -2.54 20.24 14.34
CA ALA A 358 -2.63 21.69 14.38
C ALA A 358 -1.57 22.36 13.48
N ALA A 359 -0.34 21.85 13.50
CA ALA A 359 0.71 22.34 12.61
C ALA A 359 0.37 22.09 11.12
N ASN A 360 -0.15 20.91 10.76
CA ASN A 360 -0.57 20.59 9.39
C ASN A 360 -1.70 21.50 8.91
N GLU A 361 -2.65 21.85 9.78
CA GLU A 361 -3.72 22.79 9.46
C GLU A 361 -3.16 24.19 9.17
N ASN A 362 -2.23 24.66 9.98
CA ASN A 362 -1.56 25.94 9.76
C ASN A 362 -0.77 25.95 8.44
N VAL A 363 -0.03 24.90 8.11
CA VAL A 363 0.70 24.78 6.83
C VAL A 363 -0.25 24.86 5.62
N ARG A 364 -1.48 24.35 5.74
CA ARG A 364 -2.49 24.45 4.67
C ARG A 364 -3.11 25.83 4.55
N GLN A 365 -3.26 26.54 5.66
CA GLN A 365 -3.95 27.85 5.71
C GLN A 365 -3.01 29.01 5.36
N TYR A 366 -1.74 28.96 5.77
CA TYR A 366 -0.81 30.06 5.65
C TYR A 366 0.33 29.72 4.69
N LYS A 367 0.59 30.63 3.76
CA LYS A 367 1.81 30.62 2.97
C LYS A 367 2.90 31.34 3.75
N THR A 368 3.82 30.59 4.31
CA THR A 368 4.83 31.09 5.23
C THR A 368 6.22 31.09 4.59
N THR A 369 7.11 31.95 5.10
CA THR A 369 8.51 31.99 4.70
C THR A 369 9.39 31.76 5.92
N VAL A 370 10.41 30.90 5.80
CA VAL A 370 11.39 30.66 6.87
C VAL A 370 12.10 31.99 7.24
N PRO A 371 12.15 32.36 8.53
CA PRO A 371 12.86 33.55 8.98
C PRO A 371 14.30 33.59 8.46
N SER A 372 14.77 34.76 8.01
CA SER A 372 16.07 34.92 7.33
C SER A 372 17.25 34.40 8.15
N HIS A 373 17.24 34.61 9.47
CA HIS A 373 18.28 34.12 10.37
C HIS A 373 18.34 32.60 10.52
N LEU A 374 17.25 31.88 10.19
CA LEU A 374 17.18 30.42 10.21
C LEU A 374 17.46 29.78 8.83
N GLN A 375 17.56 30.60 7.77
CA GLN A 375 17.83 30.09 6.43
C GLN A 375 19.28 29.61 6.33
N ASP A 376 19.50 28.58 5.46
CA ASP A 376 20.83 27.99 5.28
C ASP A 376 21.87 29.00 4.85
N ALA A 377 22.97 29.05 5.60
CA ALA A 377 24.12 29.98 5.37
C ALA A 377 25.39 29.25 4.91
N HIS A 378 25.35 27.95 4.61
CA HIS A 378 26.53 27.14 4.30
C HIS A 378 27.02 27.24 2.85
N TYR A 379 26.40 28.06 1.99
CA TYR A 379 26.78 28.22 0.59
C TYR A 379 27.37 29.61 0.28
N LYS A 380 28.22 29.66 -0.76
CA LYS A 380 28.86 30.92 -1.21
C LYS A 380 27.79 31.92 -1.68
N GLY A 381 27.71 33.09 -1.05
CA GLY A 381 26.74 34.13 -1.39
C GLY A 381 25.54 34.23 -0.44
N SER A 382 25.36 33.31 0.48
CA SER A 382 24.27 33.35 1.47
C SER A 382 24.19 34.66 2.25
N LYS A 383 25.34 35.20 2.65
CA LYS A 383 25.44 36.52 3.34
C LYS A 383 24.90 37.68 2.51
N ASN A 384 25.07 37.66 1.19
CA ASN A 384 24.56 38.72 0.30
C ASN A 384 23.02 38.67 0.18
N LEU A 385 22.40 37.53 0.53
CA LEU A 385 20.97 37.32 0.56
C LEU A 385 20.38 37.51 1.98
N GLY A 386 21.23 37.82 2.97
CA GLY A 386 20.80 38.00 4.35
C GLY A 386 20.50 36.70 5.10
N HIS A 387 20.90 35.54 4.57
CA HIS A 387 20.63 34.25 5.17
C HIS A 387 21.58 33.95 6.34
N GLY A 388 21.01 33.48 7.46
CA GLY A 388 21.75 33.09 8.65
C GLY A 388 22.34 34.29 9.45
N ILE A 389 22.03 35.53 9.06
CA ILE A 389 22.50 36.71 9.80
C ILE A 389 21.67 36.83 11.08
N GLU A 390 22.36 37.16 12.21
CA GLU A 390 21.77 37.32 13.54
C GLU A 390 21.25 36.00 14.18
N TYR A 391 21.54 34.85 13.61
CA TYR A 391 21.24 33.59 14.28
C TYR A 391 22.03 33.46 15.57
N LYS A 392 21.33 33.23 16.67
CA LYS A 392 21.91 32.98 17.99
C LYS A 392 22.07 31.48 18.20
N TYR A 393 23.32 31.02 18.29
CA TYR A 393 23.62 29.62 18.52
C TYR A 393 23.34 29.24 19.99
N ALA A 394 22.32 28.45 20.24
CA ALA A 394 21.83 28.18 21.59
C ALA A 394 22.89 27.58 22.54
N HIS A 395 23.86 26.80 22.03
CA HIS A 395 24.94 26.23 22.86
C HIS A 395 25.93 27.28 23.42
N ASP A 396 25.94 28.50 22.90
CA ASP A 396 26.78 29.60 23.41
C ASP A 396 26.14 30.30 24.63
N TYR A 397 24.90 29.89 25.01
CA TYR A 397 24.12 30.51 26.07
C TYR A 397 23.92 29.56 27.27
N PRO A 398 23.68 30.11 28.48
CA PRO A 398 23.40 29.30 29.65
C PRO A 398 22.24 28.31 29.41
N ASN A 399 22.35 27.08 29.94
CA ASN A 399 21.37 26.02 29.75
C ASN A 399 21.07 25.66 28.29
N HIS A 400 21.95 26.07 27.33
CA HIS A 400 21.78 25.89 25.89
C HIS A 400 20.43 26.42 25.39
N TYR A 401 19.98 27.55 25.96
CA TYR A 401 18.76 28.23 25.59
C TYR A 401 18.97 29.72 25.35
N VAL A 402 18.34 30.24 24.31
CA VAL A 402 18.29 31.67 24.00
C VAL A 402 16.93 31.98 23.39
N GLU A 403 16.36 33.09 23.82
CA GLU A 403 15.11 33.57 23.25
C GLU A 403 15.38 34.14 21.85
N GLN A 404 14.80 33.49 20.85
CA GLN A 404 14.76 33.97 19.47
C GLN A 404 13.51 33.38 18.76
N GLN A 405 13.11 34.02 17.67
CA GLN A 405 12.00 33.60 16.88
C GLN A 405 12.37 32.38 16.00
N TYR A 406 11.62 31.27 16.11
CA TYR A 406 11.81 30.08 15.27
C TYR A 406 10.68 29.90 14.25
N LEU A 407 9.47 30.36 14.56
CA LEU A 407 8.34 30.28 13.65
C LEU A 407 8.34 31.44 12.65
N PRO A 408 7.81 31.23 11.43
CA PRO A 408 7.54 32.29 10.47
C PRO A 408 6.75 33.47 11.08
N ASP A 409 6.92 34.65 10.51
CA ASP A 409 6.29 35.88 11.01
C ASP A 409 4.76 35.79 11.06
N GLU A 410 4.18 35.09 10.06
CA GLU A 410 2.75 34.94 9.90
C GLU A 410 2.12 34.11 11.03
N ILE A 411 2.91 33.24 11.66
CA ILE A 411 2.47 32.31 12.72
C ILE A 411 3.36 32.38 13.97
N LYS A 412 4.12 33.46 14.17
CA LYS A 412 5.11 33.59 15.26
C LYS A 412 4.56 33.34 16.66
N ASN A 413 3.26 33.54 16.87
CA ASN A 413 2.58 33.33 18.15
C ASN A 413 1.88 31.98 18.25
N ALA A 414 1.96 31.12 17.20
CA ALA A 414 1.32 29.82 17.22
C ALA A 414 1.94 28.90 18.27
N ARG A 415 1.11 28.10 18.91
CA ARG A 415 1.54 27.03 19.81
C ARG A 415 0.88 25.74 19.36
N PHE A 416 1.66 24.74 19.08
CA PHE A 416 1.20 23.44 18.61
C PHE A 416 1.33 22.36 19.68
N TYR A 417 2.39 22.42 20.49
CA TYR A 417 2.64 21.42 21.52
C TYR A 417 2.27 21.95 22.92
N GLU A 418 1.32 21.26 23.54
CA GLU A 418 0.87 21.51 24.89
C GLU A 418 1.01 20.22 25.71
N PRO A 419 2.12 20.05 26.46
CA PRO A 419 2.34 18.86 27.27
C PRO A 419 1.29 18.74 28.38
N SER A 420 0.81 17.52 28.60
CA SER A 420 -0.12 17.19 29.69
C SER A 420 0.56 17.23 31.06
N ASP A 421 -0.21 17.07 32.12
CA ASP A 421 0.30 16.93 33.48
C ASP A 421 0.54 15.47 33.90
N LEU A 422 0.51 14.52 32.92
CA LEU A 422 0.60 13.09 33.16
C LEU A 422 1.99 12.56 32.77
N GLY A 423 2.47 11.58 33.55
CA GLY A 423 3.70 10.85 33.26
C GLY A 423 4.93 11.75 33.06
N TYR A 424 5.72 11.42 32.03
CA TYR A 424 6.94 12.17 31.71
C TYR A 424 6.66 13.58 31.15
N GLU A 425 5.48 13.83 30.57
CA GLU A 425 5.14 15.15 30.05
C GLU A 425 5.06 16.24 31.16
N LYS A 426 4.75 15.86 32.38
CA LYS A 426 4.85 16.77 33.52
C LYS A 426 6.28 17.32 33.67
N GLN A 427 7.30 16.47 33.53
CA GLN A 427 8.70 16.90 33.59
C GLN A 427 9.07 17.78 32.38
N ILE A 428 8.59 17.45 31.18
CA ILE A 428 8.77 18.27 29.99
C ILE A 428 8.16 19.68 30.22
N LYS A 429 6.95 19.73 30.75
CA LYS A 429 6.24 21.00 31.04
C LYS A 429 7.01 21.87 32.03
N GLU A 430 7.49 21.26 33.12
CA GLU A 430 8.30 21.95 34.12
C GLU A 430 9.63 22.46 33.54
N HIS A 431 10.28 21.64 32.69
CA HIS A 431 11.51 22.04 32.01
C HIS A 431 11.29 23.23 31.07
N LEU A 432 10.28 23.17 30.20
CA LEU A 432 9.94 24.26 29.30
C LEU A 432 9.57 25.56 30.05
N GLN A 433 8.88 25.45 31.18
CA GLN A 433 8.55 26.61 32.01
C GLN A 433 9.81 27.24 32.64
N LYS A 434 10.79 26.44 33.05
CA LYS A 434 12.07 26.95 33.57
C LYS A 434 12.88 27.67 32.50
N LEU A 435 12.92 27.16 31.29
CA LEU A 435 13.62 27.79 30.16
C LEU A 435 13.02 29.16 29.80
N ARG A 436 11.68 29.26 29.78
CA ARG A 436 10.97 30.49 29.40
C ARG A 436 10.93 31.59 30.49
N LYS A 437 11.39 31.27 31.69
CA LYS A 437 11.50 32.27 32.81
C LYS A 437 12.88 32.89 32.93
N GLN A 438 13.83 32.48 32.11
CA GLN A 438 15.16 33.03 31.95
C GLN A 438 15.19 34.08 30.83
#